data_74d6a447b17814ece025fafe03d4f79c
#
_entry.id   74d6a447b17814ece025fafe03d4f79c
#
_cell.length_a   1.000
_cell.length_b   1.000
_cell.length_c   1.000
_cell.angle_alpha   90.00
_cell.angle_beta   90.00
_cell.angle_gamma   90.00
#
_symmetry.space_group_name_H-M   'P 1'
#
loop_
_entity.id
_entity.type
_entity.pdbx_description
1 polymer ?
#
loop_
_entity_poly.entity_id
_entity_poly.type
_entity_poly.pdbx_seq_one_letter_code
_entity_poly.pdbx_strand_id
1 'polypeptide(L)'
;QTPGFSGADIANVCNEAALIAARHDKPAVGMQDFLSAVDRIIGGLEKKTKVMTQDEKHTIALHEAGHATISWFLQYASPLVKVTIVPRGQALGAAWYLPEERNITTKEQMEDEICATLGGRAAEELFSGHISTGALNDLETVTKRAYGMVAYLGMSEKLYNLCYYNNQEYQFNKPYSEKTSETIDAEVRNLVNRQYERAKNLLLEHKEGHAALAKVLEEREVIFAEDVEKIFGKRPWLSRADEILQEEEKAVNANKENVPANEENAAADEPEMQLAEKAASTTEENKPADESKASQNDGNNTEKQ
;
A
#
# COMPACT_ATOMS: atom_id res chain seq x y z
N GLN A 1 7.15 -0.89 -7.39
CA GLN A 1 6.88 -1.37 -6.01
C GLN A 1 7.09 -0.29 -4.95
N THR A 2 7.23 0.98 -5.35
CA THR A 2 7.41 2.12 -4.44
C THR A 2 6.41 3.25 -4.71
N PRO A 3 5.12 2.97 -5.01
CA PRO A 3 4.14 4.03 -5.16
C PRO A 3 3.97 4.79 -3.83
N GLY A 4 3.81 6.11 -3.91
CA GLY A 4 3.67 6.97 -2.73
C GLY A 4 4.97 7.24 -1.96
N PHE A 5 6.13 6.72 -2.40
CA PHE A 5 7.42 7.01 -1.76
C PHE A 5 7.92 8.39 -2.18
N SER A 6 8.36 9.16 -1.19
CA SER A 6 9.10 10.41 -1.45
C SER A 6 10.52 10.12 -1.93
N GLY A 7 11.21 11.14 -2.46
CA GLY A 7 12.62 11.01 -2.80
C GLY A 7 13.51 10.60 -1.61
N ALA A 8 13.15 11.03 -0.39
CA ALA A 8 13.83 10.62 0.83
C ALA A 8 13.62 9.13 1.15
N ASP A 9 12.41 8.60 0.95
CA ASP A 9 12.12 7.18 1.13
C ASP A 9 12.90 6.33 0.12
N ILE A 10 12.96 6.75 -1.14
CA ILE A 10 13.75 6.07 -2.18
C ILE A 10 15.24 6.07 -1.84
N ALA A 11 15.78 7.19 -1.36
CA ALA A 11 17.17 7.26 -0.91
C ALA A 11 17.43 6.29 0.26
N ASN A 12 16.49 6.19 1.20
CA ASN A 12 16.56 5.22 2.30
C ASN A 12 16.52 3.78 1.80
N VAL A 13 15.67 3.46 0.80
CA VAL A 13 15.65 2.14 0.16
C VAL A 13 17.00 1.81 -0.47
N CYS A 14 17.62 2.76 -1.18
CA CYS A 14 18.95 2.55 -1.78
C CYS A 14 20.03 2.27 -0.73
N ASN A 15 20.03 3.04 0.37
CA ASN A 15 20.96 2.81 1.48
C ASN A 15 20.76 1.46 2.14
N GLU A 16 19.52 1.08 2.42
CA GLU A 16 19.20 -0.20 3.03
C GLU A 16 19.54 -1.37 2.11
N ALA A 17 19.27 -1.26 0.80
CA ALA A 17 19.65 -2.28 -0.19
C ALA A 17 21.18 -2.48 -0.24
N ALA A 18 21.96 -1.40 -0.15
CA ALA A 18 23.41 -1.48 -0.08
C ALA A 18 23.88 -2.19 1.19
N LEU A 19 23.27 -1.90 2.35
CA LEU A 19 23.55 -2.57 3.61
C LEU A 19 23.21 -4.07 3.57
N ILE A 20 22.11 -4.43 2.92
CA ILE A 20 21.70 -5.83 2.73
C ILE A 20 22.71 -6.56 1.83
N ALA A 21 23.11 -5.98 0.70
CA ALA A 21 24.12 -6.55 -0.18
C ALA A 21 25.46 -6.75 0.55
N ALA A 22 25.90 -5.75 1.31
CA ALA A 22 27.14 -5.82 2.11
C ALA A 22 27.10 -6.93 3.18
N ARG A 23 25.97 -7.14 3.86
CA ARG A 23 25.79 -8.23 4.83
C ARG A 23 25.86 -9.63 4.22
N HIS A 24 25.61 -9.74 2.92
CA HIS A 24 25.68 -10.99 2.17
C HIS A 24 26.95 -11.11 1.33
N ASP A 25 27.96 -10.25 1.61
CA ASP A 25 29.25 -10.21 0.92
C ASP A 25 29.12 -10.15 -0.62
N LYS A 26 28.06 -9.46 -1.13
CA LYS A 26 27.82 -9.32 -2.56
C LYS A 26 28.70 -8.20 -3.15
N PRO A 27 29.25 -8.38 -4.35
CA PRO A 27 30.06 -7.37 -5.02
C PRO A 27 29.27 -6.17 -5.55
N ALA A 28 27.94 -6.31 -5.69
CA ALA A 28 27.05 -5.27 -6.16
C ALA A 28 25.63 -5.46 -5.61
N VAL A 29 24.88 -4.36 -5.58
CA VAL A 29 23.46 -4.36 -5.19
C VAL A 29 22.62 -4.90 -6.35
N GLY A 30 21.81 -5.91 -6.09
CA GLY A 30 20.88 -6.48 -7.05
C GLY A 30 19.42 -6.14 -6.74
N MET A 31 18.51 -6.47 -7.66
CA MET A 31 17.07 -6.22 -7.51
C MET A 31 16.51 -6.86 -6.23
N GLN A 32 16.96 -8.06 -5.88
CA GLN A 32 16.53 -8.75 -4.66
C GLN A 32 16.87 -7.98 -3.37
N ASP A 33 17.98 -7.24 -3.37
CA ASP A 33 18.39 -6.44 -2.21
C ASP A 33 17.46 -5.21 -2.08
N PHE A 34 17.05 -4.60 -3.20
CA PHE A 34 16.04 -3.54 -3.21
C PHE A 34 14.68 -4.04 -2.72
N LEU A 35 14.21 -5.21 -3.18
CA LEU A 35 12.96 -5.79 -2.70
C LEU A 35 12.99 -6.06 -1.19
N SER A 36 14.10 -6.61 -0.70
CA SER A 36 14.30 -6.86 0.73
C SER A 36 14.40 -5.56 1.53
N ALA A 37 14.97 -4.50 0.94
CA ALA A 37 15.04 -3.17 1.57
C ALA A 37 13.64 -2.54 1.70
N VAL A 38 12.81 -2.60 0.67
CA VAL A 38 11.41 -2.15 0.72
C VAL A 38 10.66 -2.90 1.81
N ASP A 39 10.79 -4.23 1.86
CA ASP A 39 10.17 -5.06 2.88
C ASP A 39 10.56 -4.66 4.30
N ARG A 40 11.84 -4.35 4.50
CA ARG A 40 12.37 -3.95 5.79
C ARG A 40 11.91 -2.57 6.21
N ILE A 41 11.82 -1.62 5.28
CA ILE A 41 11.39 -0.25 5.56
C ILE A 41 9.91 -0.20 5.92
N ILE A 42 9.07 -0.90 5.16
CA ILE A 42 7.62 -0.88 5.38
C ILE A 42 7.21 -1.84 6.52
N GLY A 43 7.70 -3.09 6.50
CA GLY A 43 7.29 -4.16 7.42
C GLY A 43 8.16 -4.28 8.68
N GLY A 44 9.30 -3.59 8.72
CA GLY A 44 10.26 -3.72 9.81
C GLY A 44 11.20 -4.93 9.68
N LEU A 45 11.98 -5.18 10.74
CA LEU A 45 12.93 -6.28 10.78
C LEU A 45 12.22 -7.64 10.86
N GLU A 46 12.68 -8.58 10.06
CA GLU A 46 12.29 -9.99 10.15
C GLU A 46 12.72 -10.58 11.50
N LYS A 47 11.78 -11.22 12.19
CA LYS A 47 12.02 -11.88 13.46
C LYS A 47 12.38 -13.36 13.27
N LYS A 48 13.61 -13.64 12.88
CA LYS A 48 14.10 -15.01 12.64
C LYS A 48 14.08 -15.93 13.86
N THR A 49 14.02 -15.36 15.06
CA THR A 49 14.05 -16.11 16.32
C THR A 49 12.67 -16.42 16.88
N LYS A 50 11.59 -15.93 16.23
CA LYS A 50 10.24 -16.22 16.70
C LYS A 50 9.84 -17.64 16.29
N VAL A 51 9.79 -18.52 17.28
CA VAL A 51 9.31 -19.89 17.10
C VAL A 51 7.77 -19.83 17.09
N MET A 52 7.16 -20.26 16.00
CA MET A 52 5.71 -20.45 15.88
C MET A 52 5.40 -21.94 15.91
N THR A 53 4.31 -22.32 16.56
CA THR A 53 3.78 -23.68 16.45
C THR A 53 3.14 -23.89 15.06
N GLN A 54 2.94 -25.15 14.67
CA GLN A 54 2.26 -25.45 13.40
C GLN A 54 0.82 -24.92 13.37
N ASP A 55 0.13 -24.99 14.50
CA ASP A 55 -1.25 -24.50 14.64
C ASP A 55 -1.31 -22.97 14.51
N GLU A 56 -0.34 -22.25 15.11
CA GLU A 56 -0.22 -20.78 14.92
C GLU A 56 0.08 -20.45 13.46
N LYS A 57 1.00 -21.18 12.83
CA LYS A 57 1.34 -20.97 11.41
C LYS A 57 0.14 -21.19 10.51
N HIS A 58 -0.63 -22.25 10.78
CA HIS A 58 -1.88 -22.54 10.07
C HIS A 58 -2.92 -21.44 10.22
N THR A 59 -3.17 -21.00 11.46
CA THR A 59 -4.12 -19.92 11.74
C THR A 59 -3.73 -18.61 11.05
N ILE A 60 -2.43 -18.25 11.07
CA ILE A 60 -1.92 -17.05 10.38
C ILE A 60 -2.09 -17.21 8.86
N ALA A 61 -1.80 -18.38 8.31
CA ALA A 61 -1.95 -18.62 6.87
C ALA A 61 -3.42 -18.51 6.42
N LEU A 62 -4.37 -19.03 7.19
CA LEU A 62 -5.80 -18.85 6.95
C LEU A 62 -6.21 -17.38 7.00
N HIS A 63 -5.71 -16.63 7.98
CA HIS A 63 -5.98 -15.22 8.17
C HIS A 63 -5.49 -14.39 6.97
N GLU A 64 -4.22 -14.52 6.61
CA GLU A 64 -3.62 -13.78 5.49
C GLU A 64 -4.21 -14.19 4.13
N ALA A 65 -4.51 -15.48 3.95
CA ALA A 65 -5.24 -15.94 2.77
C ALA A 65 -6.66 -15.36 2.69
N GLY A 66 -7.29 -15.10 3.84
CA GLY A 66 -8.59 -14.43 3.92
C GLY A 66 -8.56 -13.02 3.35
N HIS A 67 -7.58 -12.21 3.76
CA HIS A 67 -7.35 -10.88 3.21
C HIS A 67 -7.10 -10.92 1.70
N ALA A 68 -6.22 -11.80 1.25
CA ALA A 68 -5.86 -11.93 -0.15
C ALA A 68 -7.06 -12.37 -1.01
N THR A 69 -7.83 -13.37 -0.55
CA THR A 69 -9.00 -13.87 -1.26
C THR A 69 -10.04 -12.78 -1.46
N ILE A 70 -10.42 -12.07 -0.39
CA ILE A 70 -11.44 -11.03 -0.48
C ILE A 70 -10.96 -9.88 -1.36
N SER A 71 -9.73 -9.40 -1.19
CA SER A 71 -9.17 -8.32 -2.00
C SER A 71 -9.11 -8.67 -3.49
N TRP A 72 -8.94 -9.95 -3.85
CA TRP A 72 -8.91 -10.40 -5.24
C TRP A 72 -10.26 -10.20 -5.95
N PHE A 73 -11.36 -10.43 -5.23
CA PHE A 73 -12.71 -10.39 -5.79
C PHE A 73 -13.44 -9.05 -5.59
N LEU A 74 -12.90 -8.13 -4.79
CA LEU A 74 -13.46 -6.80 -4.61
C LEU A 74 -12.96 -5.83 -5.68
N GLN A 75 -13.90 -5.05 -6.22
CA GLN A 75 -13.63 -4.12 -7.32
C GLN A 75 -12.64 -3.03 -6.90
N TYR A 76 -12.87 -2.44 -5.73
CA TYR A 76 -12.14 -1.26 -5.27
C TYR A 76 -11.03 -1.58 -4.25
N ALA A 77 -10.80 -2.85 -3.95
CA ALA A 77 -9.65 -3.24 -3.15
C ALA A 77 -8.36 -3.01 -3.93
N SER A 78 -7.34 -2.48 -3.26
CA SER A 78 -6.03 -2.26 -3.87
C SER A 78 -5.44 -3.56 -4.42
N PRO A 79 -4.76 -3.53 -5.58
CA PRO A 79 -4.12 -4.71 -6.15
C PRO A 79 -3.14 -5.36 -5.19
N LEU A 80 -3.23 -6.68 -5.06
CA LEU A 80 -2.34 -7.46 -4.21
C LEU A 80 -0.95 -7.55 -4.85
N VAL A 81 0.09 -7.31 -4.08
CA VAL A 81 1.49 -7.49 -4.48
C VAL A 81 2.01 -8.83 -3.99
N LYS A 82 1.90 -9.07 -2.70
CA LYS A 82 2.33 -10.31 -2.05
C LYS A 82 1.62 -10.53 -0.73
N VAL A 83 1.66 -11.77 -0.26
CA VAL A 83 1.21 -12.18 1.08
C VAL A 83 2.34 -12.94 1.76
N THR A 84 2.54 -12.70 3.04
CA THR A 84 3.58 -13.36 3.82
C THR A 84 3.10 -13.70 5.21
N ILE A 85 3.55 -14.83 5.73
CA ILE A 85 3.38 -15.23 7.12
C ILE A 85 4.71 -15.17 7.90
N VAL A 86 5.74 -14.54 7.30
CA VAL A 86 7.01 -14.30 7.98
C VAL A 86 6.85 -13.12 8.94
N PRO A 87 7.08 -13.31 10.26
CA PRO A 87 6.88 -12.26 11.25
C PRO A 87 7.83 -11.09 11.05
N ARG A 88 7.27 -9.87 11.00
CA ARG A 88 8.04 -8.63 10.91
C ARG A 88 7.49 -7.57 11.87
N GLY A 89 8.37 -6.84 12.54
CA GLY A 89 7.95 -5.81 13.48
C GLY A 89 6.96 -6.34 14.53
N GLN A 90 5.75 -5.81 14.58
CA GLN A 90 4.67 -6.29 15.45
C GLN A 90 3.73 -7.29 14.75
N ALA A 91 3.79 -7.41 13.42
CA ALA A 91 2.93 -8.28 12.64
C ALA A 91 3.44 -9.72 12.62
N LEU A 92 2.50 -10.68 12.62
CA LEU A 92 2.75 -12.12 12.47
C LEU A 92 2.75 -12.55 11.00
N GLY A 93 1.97 -11.86 10.18
CA GLY A 93 1.89 -11.96 8.75
C GLY A 93 1.52 -10.60 8.15
N ALA A 94 1.43 -10.50 6.85
CA ALA A 94 0.94 -9.32 6.15
C ALA A 94 0.56 -9.61 4.71
N ALA A 95 -0.57 -9.07 4.27
CA ALA A 95 -0.92 -8.91 2.87
C ALA A 95 -0.50 -7.50 2.41
N TRP A 96 0.29 -7.44 1.34
CA TRP A 96 0.84 -6.20 0.81
C TRP A 96 0.12 -5.82 -0.46
N TYR A 97 -0.33 -4.58 -0.49
CA TYR A 97 -1.11 -4.04 -1.60
C TYR A 97 -0.36 -2.91 -2.28
N LEU A 98 -0.64 -2.71 -3.57
CA LEU A 98 -0.20 -1.55 -4.31
C LEU A 98 -1.20 -0.42 -4.05
N PRO A 99 -0.85 0.64 -3.27
CA PRO A 99 -1.76 1.75 -3.07
C PRO A 99 -2.08 2.41 -4.40
N GLU A 100 -3.34 2.58 -4.71
CA GLU A 100 -3.77 3.38 -5.84
C GLU A 100 -3.87 4.85 -5.41
N GLU A 101 -3.18 5.73 -6.12
CA GLU A 101 -3.29 7.16 -5.87
C GLU A 101 -4.68 7.66 -6.25
N ARG A 102 -5.45 8.07 -5.25
CA ARG A 102 -6.81 8.59 -5.42
C ARG A 102 -6.95 9.90 -4.65
N ASN A 103 -7.41 10.93 -5.35
CA ASN A 103 -7.70 12.22 -4.73
C ASN A 103 -9.06 12.24 -4.01
N ILE A 104 -9.97 11.38 -4.43
CA ILE A 104 -11.33 11.26 -3.88
C ILE A 104 -11.64 9.77 -3.72
N THR A 105 -12.20 9.40 -2.56
CA THR A 105 -12.62 8.03 -2.26
C THR A 105 -14.14 7.99 -2.11
N THR A 106 -14.81 7.07 -2.79
CA THR A 106 -16.26 6.89 -2.70
C THR A 106 -16.65 6.02 -1.52
N LYS A 107 -17.96 6.02 -1.19
CA LYS A 107 -18.50 5.16 -0.13
C LYS A 107 -18.24 3.69 -0.40
N GLU A 108 -18.47 3.25 -1.65
CA GLU A 108 -18.28 1.86 -2.09
C GLU A 108 -16.83 1.42 -1.96
N GLN A 109 -15.89 2.30 -2.28
CA GLN A 109 -14.46 2.05 -2.11
C GLN A 109 -14.08 1.85 -0.64
N MET A 110 -14.57 2.71 0.24
CA MET A 110 -14.33 2.58 1.69
C MET A 110 -15.00 1.31 2.25
N GLU A 111 -16.17 0.93 1.76
CA GLU A 111 -16.84 -0.31 2.14
C GLU A 111 -16.05 -1.55 1.68
N ASP A 112 -15.48 -1.55 0.47
CA ASP A 112 -14.61 -2.62 -0.03
C ASP A 112 -13.33 -2.75 0.82
N GLU A 113 -12.72 -1.62 1.20
CA GLU A 113 -11.56 -1.62 2.09
C GLU A 113 -11.88 -2.19 3.47
N ILE A 114 -13.04 -1.86 4.04
CA ILE A 114 -13.50 -2.44 5.32
C ILE A 114 -13.72 -3.95 5.15
N CYS A 115 -14.38 -4.37 4.09
CA CYS A 115 -14.65 -5.77 3.79
C CYS A 115 -13.35 -6.57 3.65
N ALA A 116 -12.38 -6.07 2.88
CA ALA A 116 -11.08 -6.69 2.69
C ALA A 116 -10.29 -6.80 4.01
N THR A 117 -10.31 -5.74 4.83
CA THR A 117 -9.64 -5.71 6.14
C THR A 117 -10.29 -6.71 7.13
N LEU A 118 -11.58 -7.00 7.02
CA LEU A 118 -12.27 -8.00 7.84
C LEU A 118 -11.99 -9.43 7.40
N GLY A 119 -11.34 -9.63 6.25
CA GLY A 119 -11.10 -10.92 5.63
C GLY A 119 -10.37 -11.91 6.51
N GLY A 120 -9.32 -11.47 7.21
CA GLY A 120 -8.57 -12.33 8.12
C GLY A 120 -9.42 -12.86 9.27
N ARG A 121 -10.15 -11.97 9.95
CA ARG A 121 -11.09 -12.35 11.04
C ARG A 121 -12.20 -13.28 10.56
N ALA A 122 -12.76 -13.03 9.38
CA ALA A 122 -13.81 -13.88 8.81
C ALA A 122 -13.27 -15.27 8.44
N ALA A 123 -12.04 -15.35 7.92
CA ALA A 123 -11.39 -16.63 7.63
C ALA A 123 -11.10 -17.45 8.90
N GLU A 124 -10.62 -16.80 9.97
CA GLU A 124 -10.44 -17.46 11.26
C GLU A 124 -11.76 -18.10 11.75
N GLU A 125 -12.86 -17.33 11.79
CA GLU A 125 -14.15 -17.82 12.25
C GLU A 125 -14.68 -19.00 11.42
N LEU A 126 -14.56 -18.91 10.09
CA LEU A 126 -15.14 -19.90 9.17
C LEU A 126 -14.33 -21.19 9.07
N PHE A 127 -13.00 -21.10 9.11
CA PHE A 127 -12.14 -22.21 8.73
C PHE A 127 -11.26 -22.75 9.86
N SER A 128 -10.92 -21.94 10.88
CA SER A 128 -10.24 -22.44 12.08
C SER A 128 -11.20 -22.78 13.21
N GLY A 129 -12.46 -22.31 13.13
CA GLY A 129 -13.49 -22.54 14.15
C GLY A 129 -13.30 -21.70 15.43
N HIS A 130 -12.29 -20.84 15.49
CA HIS A 130 -12.02 -19.93 16.61
C HIS A 130 -11.42 -18.64 16.10
N ILE A 131 -11.62 -17.57 16.86
CA ILE A 131 -11.10 -16.24 16.59
C ILE A 131 -9.88 -15.97 17.47
N SER A 132 -8.90 -15.27 16.93
CA SER A 132 -7.64 -14.98 17.62
C SER A 132 -7.44 -13.50 17.92
N THR A 133 -6.40 -13.19 18.67
CA THR A 133 -5.95 -11.82 18.91
C THR A 133 -5.20 -11.22 17.70
N GLY A 134 -4.90 -12.02 16.67
CA GLY A 134 -4.18 -11.60 15.48
C GLY A 134 -4.86 -10.47 14.72
N ALA A 135 -6.20 -10.47 14.70
CA ALA A 135 -7.00 -9.45 14.02
C ALA A 135 -7.14 -8.11 14.77
N LEU A 136 -6.37 -7.85 15.84
CA LEU A 136 -6.50 -6.61 16.61
C LEU A 136 -6.32 -5.36 15.75
N ASN A 137 -5.26 -5.32 14.96
CA ASN A 137 -4.94 -4.17 14.11
C ASN A 137 -5.99 -3.95 13.01
N ASP A 138 -6.53 -5.04 12.45
CA ASP A 138 -7.59 -4.98 11.45
C ASP A 138 -8.87 -4.40 12.04
N LEU A 139 -9.27 -4.89 13.21
CA LEU A 139 -10.45 -4.38 13.91
C LEU A 139 -10.30 -2.91 14.31
N GLU A 140 -9.11 -2.48 14.73
CA GLU A 140 -8.83 -1.08 15.01
C GLU A 140 -8.96 -0.22 13.74
N THR A 141 -8.39 -0.68 12.64
CA THR A 141 -8.44 -0.01 11.33
C THR A 141 -9.88 0.09 10.82
N VAL A 142 -10.63 -1.01 10.85
CA VAL A 142 -12.05 -1.07 10.47
C VAL A 142 -12.89 -0.13 11.31
N THR A 143 -12.69 -0.13 12.63
CA THR A 143 -13.43 0.73 13.56
C THR A 143 -13.17 2.20 13.26
N LYS A 144 -11.92 2.62 13.11
CA LYS A 144 -11.55 4.00 12.76
C LYS A 144 -12.16 4.44 11.42
N ARG A 145 -12.12 3.58 10.41
CA ARG A 145 -12.71 3.87 9.08
C ARG A 145 -14.22 3.99 9.16
N ALA A 146 -14.90 3.07 9.84
CA ALA A 146 -16.36 3.09 10.00
C ALA A 146 -16.83 4.34 10.76
N TYR A 147 -16.15 4.73 11.84
CA TYR A 147 -16.42 6.00 12.51
C TYR A 147 -16.16 7.20 11.59
N GLY A 148 -15.09 7.17 10.81
CA GLY A 148 -14.80 8.21 9.81
C GLY A 148 -15.93 8.38 8.80
N MET A 149 -16.42 7.28 8.24
CA MET A 149 -17.53 7.28 7.27
C MET A 149 -18.81 7.82 7.87
N VAL A 150 -19.18 7.38 9.08
CA VAL A 150 -20.44 7.72 9.72
C VAL A 150 -20.41 9.13 10.32
N ALA A 151 -19.37 9.46 11.09
CA ALA A 151 -19.36 10.68 11.91
C ALA A 151 -18.70 11.88 11.20
N TYR A 152 -17.73 11.67 10.30
CA TYR A 152 -16.98 12.76 9.69
C TYR A 152 -17.34 13.01 8.24
N LEU A 153 -17.56 11.95 7.46
CA LEU A 153 -17.81 12.05 6.03
C LEU A 153 -19.32 12.09 5.68
N GLY A 154 -20.21 11.91 6.68
CA GLY A 154 -21.67 11.96 6.48
C GLY A 154 -22.18 10.89 5.50
N MET A 155 -21.54 9.73 5.43
CA MET A 155 -21.84 8.63 4.49
C MET A 155 -22.87 7.62 5.05
N SER A 156 -23.45 7.88 6.22
CA SER A 156 -24.51 7.05 6.83
C SER A 156 -25.88 7.54 6.40
N GLU A 157 -26.82 6.62 6.23
CA GLU A 157 -28.21 6.96 5.85
C GLU A 157 -28.94 7.78 6.92
N LYS A 158 -28.67 7.54 8.22
CA LYS A 158 -29.34 8.24 9.31
C LYS A 158 -28.69 9.59 9.68
N LEU A 159 -27.41 9.75 9.33
CA LEU A 159 -26.62 10.96 9.64
C LEU A 159 -26.10 11.60 8.34
N TYR A 160 -26.87 11.48 7.29
CA TYR A 160 -26.50 11.90 5.93
C TYR A 160 -26.19 13.39 5.86
N ASN A 161 -25.09 13.74 5.17
CA ASN A 161 -24.64 15.12 4.97
C ASN A 161 -24.31 15.92 6.25
N LEU A 162 -24.09 15.23 7.38
CA LEU A 162 -23.64 15.86 8.61
C LEU A 162 -22.20 15.45 8.93
N CYS A 163 -21.40 16.42 9.35
CA CYS A 163 -20.04 16.21 9.80
C CYS A 163 -19.95 16.56 11.29
N TYR A 164 -19.68 15.56 12.10
CA TYR A 164 -19.48 15.70 13.53
C TYR A 164 -17.98 15.76 13.87
N TYR A 165 -17.25 16.61 13.13
CA TYR A 165 -15.82 16.80 13.35
C TYR A 165 -15.58 17.43 14.71
N ASN A 166 -14.79 16.76 15.54
CA ASN A 166 -14.31 17.30 16.80
C ASN A 166 -12.87 17.78 16.61
N ASN A 167 -12.66 19.09 16.68
CA ASN A 167 -11.32 19.65 16.71
C ASN A 167 -10.72 19.34 18.09
N GLN A 168 -9.97 18.25 18.20
CA GLN A 168 -9.52 17.63 19.46
C GLN A 168 -8.64 18.52 20.34
N GLU A 169 -8.21 19.70 19.86
CA GLU A 169 -7.27 20.52 20.61
C GLU A 169 -7.85 21.20 21.84
N TYR A 170 -9.18 21.38 21.97
CA TYR A 170 -9.75 22.20 23.10
C TYR A 170 -11.13 21.79 23.64
N GLN A 171 -11.70 20.63 23.28
CA GLN A 171 -13.05 20.27 23.77
C GLN A 171 -13.09 18.93 24.48
N PHE A 172 -13.34 18.98 25.79
CA PHE A 172 -13.66 17.79 26.60
C PHE A 172 -15.05 17.21 26.32
N ASN A 173 -15.90 17.89 25.52
CA ASN A 173 -17.27 17.51 25.26
C ASN A 173 -17.47 17.10 23.79
N LYS A 174 -18.26 16.06 23.54
CA LYS A 174 -18.71 15.67 22.21
C LYS A 174 -19.52 16.81 21.57
N PRO A 175 -19.36 17.10 20.26
CA PRO A 175 -20.08 18.17 19.57
C PRO A 175 -21.54 17.79 19.24
N TYR A 176 -22.08 16.75 19.85
CA TYR A 176 -23.42 16.20 19.59
C TYR A 176 -24.03 15.59 20.86
N SER A 177 -25.37 15.42 20.82
CA SER A 177 -26.16 14.88 21.94
C SER A 177 -25.87 13.36 22.14
N GLU A 178 -26.23 12.84 23.34
CA GLU A 178 -26.15 11.39 23.61
C GLU A 178 -26.99 10.57 22.62
N LYS A 179 -28.16 11.06 22.22
CA LYS A 179 -29.01 10.41 21.22
C LYS A 179 -28.29 10.29 19.86
N THR A 180 -27.56 11.33 19.45
CA THR A 180 -26.72 11.28 18.23
C THR A 180 -25.56 10.31 18.40
N SER A 181 -24.93 10.25 19.59
CA SER A 181 -23.90 9.27 19.92
C SER A 181 -24.40 7.84 19.76
N GLU A 182 -25.55 7.52 20.32
CA GLU A 182 -26.21 6.20 20.17
C GLU A 182 -26.47 5.86 18.68
N THR A 183 -26.89 6.88 17.89
CA THR A 183 -27.13 6.69 16.45
C THR A 183 -25.82 6.42 15.71
N ILE A 184 -24.74 7.15 16.03
CA ILE A 184 -23.39 6.92 15.45
C ILE A 184 -22.95 5.49 15.77
N ASP A 185 -23.02 5.07 17.03
CA ASP A 185 -22.62 3.72 17.46
C ASP A 185 -23.42 2.61 16.76
N ALA A 186 -24.72 2.83 16.59
CA ALA A 186 -25.60 1.90 15.89
C ALA A 186 -25.24 1.80 14.40
N GLU A 187 -25.01 2.92 13.72
CA GLU A 187 -24.67 2.96 12.29
C GLU A 187 -23.27 2.37 12.03
N VAL A 188 -22.29 2.67 12.88
CA VAL A 188 -20.95 2.07 12.81
C VAL A 188 -21.03 0.54 12.94
N ARG A 189 -21.77 0.05 13.96
CA ARG A 189 -21.97 -1.39 14.16
C ARG A 189 -22.66 -2.04 12.97
N ASN A 190 -23.71 -1.41 12.44
CA ASN A 190 -24.43 -1.92 11.27
C ASN A 190 -23.54 -1.98 10.03
N LEU A 191 -22.71 -0.95 9.79
CA LEU A 191 -21.76 -0.91 8.68
C LEU A 191 -20.74 -2.05 8.79
N VAL A 192 -20.09 -2.19 9.95
CA VAL A 192 -19.08 -3.24 10.20
C VAL A 192 -19.70 -4.63 10.05
N ASN A 193 -20.86 -4.87 10.67
CA ASN A 193 -21.53 -6.17 10.57
C ASN A 193 -21.92 -6.51 9.13
N ARG A 194 -22.44 -5.55 8.37
CA ARG A 194 -22.79 -5.76 6.96
C ARG A 194 -21.56 -6.15 6.13
N GLN A 195 -20.44 -5.47 6.31
CA GLN A 195 -19.22 -5.80 5.60
C GLN A 195 -18.59 -7.11 6.08
N TYR A 196 -18.73 -7.45 7.35
CA TYR A 196 -18.31 -8.75 7.89
C TYR A 196 -19.08 -9.92 7.29
N GLU A 197 -20.40 -9.82 7.21
CA GLU A 197 -21.22 -10.86 6.55
C GLU A 197 -20.91 -10.95 5.06
N ARG A 198 -20.63 -9.81 4.38
CA ARG A 198 -20.17 -9.81 2.99
C ARG A 198 -18.84 -10.53 2.83
N ALA A 199 -17.88 -10.30 3.73
CA ALA A 199 -16.59 -10.98 3.76
C ALA A 199 -16.76 -12.50 3.92
N LYS A 200 -17.60 -12.94 4.87
CA LYS A 200 -17.88 -14.37 5.07
C LYS A 200 -18.50 -15.02 3.84
N ASN A 201 -19.45 -14.36 3.19
CA ASN A 201 -20.10 -14.88 1.98
C ASN A 201 -19.09 -15.04 0.83
N LEU A 202 -18.22 -14.06 0.59
CA LEU A 202 -17.16 -14.14 -0.41
C LEU A 202 -16.20 -15.30 -0.12
N LEU A 203 -15.80 -15.49 1.14
CA LEU A 203 -14.93 -16.60 1.54
C LEU A 203 -15.58 -17.96 1.35
N LEU A 204 -16.87 -18.09 1.64
CA LEU A 204 -17.62 -19.33 1.43
C LEU A 204 -17.77 -19.64 -0.07
N GLU A 205 -18.01 -18.63 -0.90
CA GLU A 205 -18.07 -18.77 -2.35
C GLU A 205 -16.75 -19.28 -2.94
N HIS A 206 -15.62 -18.80 -2.38
CA HIS A 206 -14.28 -19.11 -2.86
C HIS A 206 -13.48 -20.02 -1.90
N LYS A 207 -14.15 -20.82 -1.08
CA LYS A 207 -13.53 -21.62 0.00
C LYS A 207 -12.41 -22.56 -0.46
N GLU A 208 -12.56 -23.17 -1.64
CA GLU A 208 -11.55 -24.10 -2.17
C GLU A 208 -10.27 -23.38 -2.56
N GLY A 209 -10.41 -22.23 -3.20
CA GLY A 209 -9.28 -21.38 -3.55
C GLY A 209 -8.61 -20.78 -2.32
N HIS A 210 -9.39 -20.34 -1.32
CA HIS A 210 -8.86 -19.88 -0.03
C HIS A 210 -8.03 -20.98 0.67
N ALA A 211 -8.55 -22.21 0.74
CA ALA A 211 -7.83 -23.33 1.34
C ALA A 211 -6.53 -23.68 0.59
N ALA A 212 -6.57 -23.64 -0.75
CA ALA A 212 -5.39 -23.85 -1.58
C ALA A 212 -4.34 -22.73 -1.34
N LEU A 213 -4.78 -21.48 -1.24
CA LEU A 213 -3.92 -20.32 -0.97
C LEU A 213 -3.26 -20.41 0.41
N ALA A 214 -4.03 -20.74 1.45
CA ALA A 214 -3.52 -20.92 2.81
C ALA A 214 -2.46 -22.03 2.85
N LYS A 215 -2.70 -23.15 2.17
CA LYS A 215 -1.73 -24.26 2.10
C LYS A 215 -0.42 -23.83 1.42
N VAL A 216 -0.48 -23.10 0.30
CA VAL A 216 0.72 -22.60 -0.37
C VAL A 216 1.48 -21.62 0.53
N LEU A 217 0.76 -20.77 1.32
CA LEU A 217 1.36 -19.89 2.32
C LEU A 217 2.07 -20.66 3.43
N GLU A 218 1.50 -21.74 3.94
CA GLU A 218 2.16 -22.58 4.95
C GLU A 218 3.45 -23.21 4.42
N GLU A 219 3.45 -23.64 3.16
CA GLU A 219 4.62 -24.30 2.53
C GLU A 219 5.71 -23.31 2.15
N ARG A 220 5.36 -22.16 1.58
CA ARG A 220 6.30 -21.22 0.97
C ARG A 220 6.55 -19.95 1.79
N GLU A 221 5.71 -19.68 2.79
CA GLU A 221 5.74 -18.52 3.70
C GLU A 221 5.57 -17.15 2.99
N VAL A 222 5.83 -17.07 1.71
CA VAL A 222 5.63 -15.88 0.87
C VAL A 222 5.05 -16.31 -0.47
N ILE A 223 4.00 -15.63 -0.89
CA ILE A 223 3.38 -15.78 -2.22
C ILE A 223 3.20 -14.41 -2.86
N PHE A 224 3.13 -14.38 -4.19
CA PHE A 224 2.96 -13.18 -4.99
C PHE A 224 1.61 -13.20 -5.72
N ALA A 225 1.23 -12.07 -6.33
CA ALA A 225 -0.01 -11.94 -7.08
C ALA A 225 -0.16 -13.02 -8.16
N GLU A 226 0.94 -13.42 -8.81
CA GLU A 226 0.95 -14.47 -9.84
C GLU A 226 0.57 -15.84 -9.29
N ASP A 227 0.86 -16.13 -8.03
CA ASP A 227 0.47 -17.37 -7.38
C ASP A 227 -1.04 -17.36 -7.05
N VAL A 228 -1.56 -16.20 -6.66
CA VAL A 228 -2.99 -15.98 -6.43
C VAL A 228 -3.77 -16.11 -7.74
N GLU A 229 -3.25 -15.54 -8.84
CA GLU A 229 -3.83 -15.67 -10.18
C GLU A 229 -3.88 -17.13 -10.66
N LYS A 230 -2.89 -17.95 -10.35
CA LYS A 230 -2.91 -19.39 -10.69
C LYS A 230 -4.05 -20.15 -9.99
N ILE A 231 -4.44 -19.71 -8.79
CA ILE A 231 -5.49 -20.34 -7.97
C ILE A 231 -6.88 -19.85 -8.38
N PHE A 232 -7.04 -18.53 -8.49
CA PHE A 232 -8.36 -17.89 -8.71
C PHE A 232 -8.62 -17.48 -10.16
N GLY A 233 -7.62 -17.57 -11.05
CA GLY A 233 -7.66 -16.97 -12.38
C GLY A 233 -7.36 -15.46 -12.32
N LYS A 234 -7.46 -14.81 -13.48
CA LYS A 234 -7.24 -13.36 -13.59
C LYS A 234 -8.20 -12.60 -12.66
N ARG A 235 -7.67 -11.54 -12.03
CA ARG A 235 -8.50 -10.64 -11.25
C ARG A 235 -9.64 -10.10 -12.12
N PRO A 236 -10.92 -10.17 -11.66
CA PRO A 236 -12.05 -9.76 -12.48
C PRO A 236 -12.14 -8.25 -12.73
N TRP A 237 -11.36 -7.46 -11.99
CA TRP A 237 -11.36 -6.00 -12.02
C TRP A 237 -10.00 -5.47 -12.47
N LEU A 238 -10.01 -4.46 -13.31
CA LEU A 238 -8.80 -3.73 -13.71
C LEU A 238 -8.30 -2.87 -12.57
N SER A 239 -6.98 -2.74 -12.45
CA SER A 239 -6.41 -1.70 -11.60
C SER A 239 -6.61 -0.32 -12.26
N ARG A 240 -6.58 0.74 -11.46
CA ARG A 240 -6.65 2.10 -11.99
C ARG A 240 -5.51 2.41 -12.98
N ALA A 241 -4.34 1.84 -12.75
CA ALA A 241 -3.23 1.97 -13.67
C ALA A 241 -3.54 1.32 -15.03
N ASP A 242 -4.16 0.12 -15.02
CA ASP A 242 -4.58 -0.56 -16.25
C ASP A 242 -5.72 0.20 -16.95
N GLU A 243 -6.65 0.79 -16.20
CA GLU A 243 -7.73 1.63 -16.75
C GLU A 243 -7.15 2.86 -17.48
N ILE A 244 -6.20 3.57 -16.85
CA ILE A 244 -5.53 4.74 -17.45
C ILE A 244 -4.79 4.34 -18.71
N LEU A 245 -4.01 3.24 -18.69
CA LEU A 245 -3.29 2.77 -19.86
C LEU A 245 -4.25 2.41 -21.02
N GLN A 246 -5.37 1.77 -20.71
CA GLN A 246 -6.38 1.47 -21.74
C GLN A 246 -7.05 2.72 -22.31
N GLU A 247 -7.28 3.75 -21.49
CA GLU A 247 -7.82 5.03 -21.95
C GLU A 247 -6.82 5.77 -22.85
N GLU A 248 -5.53 5.77 -22.48
CA GLU A 248 -4.45 6.34 -23.30
C GLU A 248 -4.31 5.60 -24.63
N GLU A 249 -4.34 4.28 -24.64
CA GLU A 249 -4.30 3.47 -25.88
C GLU A 249 -5.52 3.75 -26.78
N LYS A 250 -6.70 3.87 -26.22
CA LYS A 250 -7.92 4.24 -26.98
C LYS A 250 -7.80 5.66 -27.57
N ALA A 251 -7.28 6.61 -26.80
CA ALA A 251 -7.07 7.98 -27.26
C ALA A 251 -6.03 8.05 -28.39
N VAL A 252 -4.91 7.29 -28.29
CA VAL A 252 -3.89 7.20 -29.34
C VAL A 252 -4.46 6.57 -30.62
N ASN A 253 -5.27 5.50 -30.49
CA ASN A 253 -5.87 4.84 -31.63
C ASN A 253 -6.95 5.70 -32.30
N ALA A 254 -7.78 6.42 -31.54
CA ALA A 254 -8.75 7.38 -32.06
C ALA A 254 -8.08 8.55 -32.82
N ASN A 255 -6.91 9.00 -32.35
CA ASN A 255 -6.14 10.03 -33.05
C ASN A 255 -5.50 9.50 -34.34
N LYS A 256 -5.10 8.22 -34.43
CA LYS A 256 -4.60 7.60 -35.65
C LYS A 256 -5.68 7.41 -36.72
N GLU A 257 -6.93 7.14 -36.32
CA GLU A 257 -8.08 7.01 -37.25
C GLU A 257 -8.54 8.37 -37.79
N ASN A 258 -8.26 9.48 -37.08
CA ASN A 258 -8.65 10.84 -37.48
C ASN A 258 -7.55 11.61 -38.25
N VAL A 259 -6.43 11.00 -38.62
CA VAL A 259 -5.48 11.59 -39.54
C VAL A 259 -6.00 11.39 -40.97
N PRO A 260 -6.41 12.43 -41.69
CA PRO A 260 -6.84 12.28 -43.09
C PRO A 260 -5.66 11.76 -43.92
N ALA A 261 -5.92 10.72 -44.69
CA ALA A 261 -4.96 10.12 -45.63
C ALA A 261 -4.64 11.11 -46.78
N ASN A 262 -3.86 12.14 -46.47
CA ASN A 262 -3.34 13.10 -47.42
C ASN A 262 -2.02 13.64 -46.96
N GLU A 263 -0.98 12.82 -47.03
CA GLU A 263 0.44 13.20 -47.10
C GLU A 263 1.34 11.97 -47.34
N GLU A 264 0.95 11.09 -48.28
CA GLU A 264 1.94 10.26 -49.00
C GLU A 264 2.32 11.03 -50.28
N ASN A 265 3.24 11.96 -50.17
CA ASN A 265 4.16 12.38 -51.21
C ASN A 265 4.88 13.68 -50.81
N ALA A 266 5.88 13.59 -50.00
CA ALA A 266 6.99 14.54 -50.01
C ALA A 266 8.27 13.77 -49.65
N ALA A 267 9.08 13.69 -50.68
CA ALA A 267 10.36 13.02 -50.81
C ALA A 267 11.31 13.14 -49.64
N ALA A 268 12.00 12.05 -49.46
CA ALA A 268 13.38 11.92 -49.07
C ALA A 268 14.18 13.27 -49.10
N ASP A 269 14.60 13.71 -47.94
CA ASP A 269 15.87 14.37 -47.74
C ASP A 269 16.31 14.16 -46.27
N GLU A 270 17.34 13.33 -46.14
CA GLU A 270 18.08 13.19 -44.90
C GLU A 270 18.86 14.48 -44.61
N PRO A 271 19.02 14.87 -43.37
CA PRO A 271 20.32 15.28 -42.92
C PRO A 271 20.83 14.44 -41.75
N GLU A 272 21.75 13.58 -42.08
CA GLU A 272 22.69 13.01 -41.13
C GLU A 272 23.45 14.13 -40.33
N MET A 273 23.63 13.79 -39.05
CA MET A 273 24.82 14.13 -38.26
C MET A 273 25.27 15.61 -38.17
N GLN A 274 24.73 16.34 -37.18
CA GLN A 274 25.47 17.45 -36.53
C GLN A 274 24.95 17.75 -35.11
N LEU A 275 25.02 16.79 -34.18
CA LEU A 275 24.70 17.01 -32.77
C LEU A 275 25.73 16.40 -31.80
N ALA A 276 26.97 16.16 -32.26
CA ALA A 276 28.04 15.61 -31.40
C ALA A 276 29.25 16.57 -31.19
N GLU A 277 29.17 17.84 -31.58
CA GLU A 277 30.35 18.72 -31.48
C GLU A 277 30.14 20.02 -30.69
N LYS A 278 29.07 20.14 -29.89
CA LYS A 278 28.81 21.34 -29.09
C LYS A 278 28.87 21.16 -27.56
N ALA A 279 29.36 20.00 -27.09
CA ALA A 279 29.51 19.69 -25.65
C ALA A 279 30.97 19.62 -25.17
N ALA A 280 31.95 20.02 -25.99
CA ALA A 280 33.38 19.91 -25.65
C ALA A 280 34.18 21.25 -25.64
N SER A 281 33.51 22.41 -25.50
CA SER A 281 34.25 23.67 -25.45
C SER A 281 33.76 24.67 -24.40
N THR A 282 33.51 24.22 -23.18
CA THR A 282 33.35 25.14 -22.03
C THR A 282 33.82 24.49 -20.73
N THR A 283 35.11 24.15 -20.69
CA THR A 283 35.83 23.88 -19.45
C THR A 283 37.27 24.37 -19.59
N GLU A 284 37.44 25.66 -19.50
CA GLU A 284 38.70 26.28 -19.06
C GLU A 284 38.39 27.70 -18.58
N GLU A 285 39.01 28.05 -17.45
CA GLU A 285 39.02 29.34 -16.74
C GLU A 285 37.98 29.46 -15.58
N ASN A 286 38.40 28.99 -14.42
CA ASN A 286 38.55 29.86 -13.24
C ASN A 286 39.32 29.14 -12.12
N LYS A 287 40.55 29.56 -11.92
CA LYS A 287 41.45 29.25 -10.83
C LYS A 287 41.20 30.23 -9.67
N PRO A 288 41.31 29.83 -8.42
CA PRO A 288 40.98 30.66 -7.26
C PRO A 288 42.07 31.64 -6.90
N ALA A 289 41.66 32.83 -6.45
CA ALA A 289 42.54 33.80 -5.78
C ALA A 289 42.41 33.61 -4.26
N ASP A 290 43.54 33.42 -3.68
CA ASP A 290 43.96 33.44 -2.28
C ASP A 290 43.78 34.87 -1.71
N GLU A 291 43.23 34.98 -0.49
CA GLU A 291 43.74 35.96 0.49
C GLU A 291 43.09 35.74 1.88
N SER A 292 43.99 35.28 2.74
CA SER A 292 44.05 35.47 4.17
C SER A 292 43.44 36.76 4.72
N LYS A 293 42.75 36.71 5.87
CA LYS A 293 43.10 37.49 7.08
C LYS A 293 42.39 36.95 8.33
N ALA A 294 43.24 36.76 9.27
CA ALA A 294 42.97 36.51 10.68
C ALA A 294 42.22 37.68 11.36
N SER A 295 41.40 37.40 12.32
CA SER A 295 41.28 38.19 13.56
C SER A 295 40.71 37.37 14.68
N GLN A 296 41.52 37.20 15.69
CA GLN A 296 41.22 36.81 17.05
C GLN A 296 40.18 37.78 17.66
N ASN A 297 39.30 37.34 18.46
CA ASN A 297 39.18 37.94 19.81
C ASN A 297 38.51 37.01 20.83
N ASP A 298 39.12 37.05 21.95
CA ASP A 298 38.90 36.43 23.24
C ASP A 298 37.56 36.80 23.87
N GLY A 299 37.23 35.98 24.84
CA GLY A 299 36.62 36.54 26.04
C GLY A 299 35.43 35.82 26.63
N ASN A 300 35.68 34.80 27.42
CA ASN A 300 35.38 34.79 28.87
C ASN A 300 33.92 34.77 29.36
N ASN A 301 33.60 33.76 30.04
CA ASN A 301 33.30 33.73 31.50
C ASN A 301 31.86 33.41 31.95
N THR A 302 31.88 32.42 32.83
CA THR A 302 31.08 32.19 34.06
C THR A 302 29.62 31.78 33.95
N GLU A 303 29.39 30.54 34.36
CA GLU A 303 28.96 30.05 35.71
C GLU A 303 27.55 30.42 36.17
N LYS A 304 26.84 29.35 36.62
CA LYS A 304 25.79 29.28 37.67
C LYS A 304 24.34 29.47 37.16
N GLN A 305 23.51 28.57 37.32
CA GLN A 305 22.96 27.71 38.38
C GLN A 305 22.14 26.58 37.74
#